data_2acd3300e4135993015cf55c5ff3597f
#
_entry.id   2acd3300e4135993015cf55c5ff3597f
#
_cell.length_a   1.000
_cell.length_b   1.000
_cell.length_c   1.000
_cell.angle_alpha   90.00
_cell.angle_beta   90.00
_cell.angle_gamma   90.00
#
_symmetry.space_group_name_H-M   'P 1'
#
loop_
_entity.id
_entity.type
_entity.pdbx_description
1 polymer ?
#
loop_
_entity_poly.entity_id
_entity_poly.type
_entity_poly.pdbx_seq_one_letter_code
_entity_poly.pdbx_strand_id
1 'polypeptide(L)'
;YGLVGSEMCKETVPYLFRYSNYPQYTSLLIKTLRQKAFRAGWDAYPGDEDNGSLSAWYVWSALGLYPTCPGKASYDLGIPLFDHLRVNLAQEKKWLDIRTQQNHEHFHFVQDCHLDGKEVQSIGHQDLLNAQSLDFTLSWLPNH
;
A
#
# COMPACT_ATOMS: atom_id res chain seq x y z
N TYR A 1 13.89 2.69 -23.94
CA TYR A 1 12.71 2.52 -24.78
C TYR A 1 11.59 1.95 -23.93
N GLY A 2 10.61 2.81 -23.63
CA GLY A 2 9.46 2.41 -22.87
C GLY A 2 8.76 1.23 -23.54
N LEU A 3 8.70 0.13 -22.86
CA LEU A 3 7.83 -0.95 -23.23
C LEU A 3 6.39 -0.40 -23.07
N VAL A 4 5.71 -0.23 -24.19
CA VAL A 4 4.31 0.26 -24.23
C VAL A 4 3.38 -0.56 -23.34
N GLY A 5 3.76 -1.79 -22.98
CA GLY A 5 3.07 -2.61 -21.99
C GLY A 5 3.43 -2.33 -20.53
N SER A 6 4.49 -1.59 -20.24
CA SER A 6 4.92 -1.32 -18.85
C SER A 6 4.14 -0.18 -18.20
N GLU A 7 3.59 0.73 -19.00
CA GLU A 7 2.84 1.87 -18.48
C GLU A 7 1.44 1.50 -17.98
N MET A 8 0.80 0.52 -18.62
CA MET A 8 -0.55 0.08 -18.23
C MET A 8 -0.60 -0.80 -16.97
N CYS A 9 0.55 -1.24 -16.45
CA CYS A 9 0.61 -2.22 -15.36
C CYS A 9 1.39 -1.73 -14.14
N LYS A 10 1.98 -0.54 -14.19
CA LYS A 10 2.88 -0.03 -13.14
C LYS A 10 2.21 0.09 -11.77
N GLU A 11 0.91 0.33 -11.73
CA GLU A 11 0.13 0.45 -10.50
C GLU A 11 -0.16 -0.91 -9.86
N THR A 12 -0.47 -1.92 -10.67
CA THR A 12 -0.91 -3.23 -10.17
C THR A 12 0.20 -4.26 -10.06
N VAL A 13 1.22 -4.19 -10.92
CA VAL A 13 2.32 -5.16 -10.96
C VAL A 13 2.99 -5.40 -9.60
N PRO A 14 3.30 -4.37 -8.79
CA PRO A 14 3.89 -4.60 -7.47
C PRO A 14 3.03 -5.46 -6.55
N TYR A 15 1.70 -5.35 -6.68
CA TYR A 15 0.75 -6.10 -5.87
C TYR A 15 0.51 -7.52 -6.37
N LEU A 16 0.89 -7.85 -7.62
CA LEU A 16 0.75 -9.22 -8.16
C LEU A 16 1.63 -10.24 -7.44
N PHE A 17 2.73 -9.81 -6.84
CA PHE A 17 3.55 -10.68 -6.02
C PHE A 17 2.78 -11.32 -4.85
N ARG A 18 1.73 -10.65 -4.36
CA ARG A 18 0.84 -11.17 -3.33
C ARG A 18 0.17 -12.49 -3.72
N TYR A 19 -0.05 -12.69 -5.03
CA TYR A 19 -0.67 -13.89 -5.59
C TYR A 19 0.34 -14.93 -6.10
N SER A 20 1.63 -14.68 -5.85
CA SER A 20 2.74 -15.57 -6.19
C SER A 20 3.16 -16.41 -4.99
N ASN A 21 4.16 -17.28 -5.19
CA ASN A 21 4.82 -18.01 -4.10
C ASN A 21 5.70 -17.11 -3.20
N TYR A 22 5.76 -15.81 -3.47
CA TYR A 22 6.64 -14.86 -2.80
C TYR A 22 5.90 -13.56 -2.44
N PRO A 23 4.78 -13.64 -1.68
CA PRO A 23 3.94 -12.47 -1.37
C PRO A 23 4.68 -11.37 -0.59
N GLN A 24 5.71 -11.73 0.18
CA GLN A 24 6.52 -10.80 0.98
C GLN A 24 7.25 -9.75 0.12
N TYR A 25 7.54 -10.03 -1.14
CA TYR A 25 8.21 -9.07 -2.03
C TYR A 25 7.30 -7.91 -2.49
N THR A 26 5.98 -8.01 -2.29
CA THR A 26 5.04 -6.92 -2.56
C THR A 26 5.45 -5.64 -1.83
N SER A 27 5.70 -5.72 -0.52
CA SER A 27 6.09 -4.56 0.29
C SER A 27 7.44 -3.96 -0.11
N LEU A 28 8.43 -4.80 -0.41
CA LEU A 28 9.74 -4.37 -0.89
C LEU A 28 9.62 -3.59 -2.21
N LEU A 29 8.84 -4.09 -3.16
CA LEU A 29 8.64 -3.43 -4.45
C LEU A 29 7.92 -2.10 -4.30
N ILE A 30 6.85 -2.04 -3.51
CA ILE A 30 6.09 -0.81 -3.26
C ILE A 30 7.00 0.25 -2.63
N LYS A 31 7.77 -0.11 -1.60
CA LYS A 31 8.72 0.80 -0.96
C LYS A 31 9.78 1.31 -1.95
N THR A 32 10.35 0.41 -2.74
CA THR A 32 11.35 0.75 -3.75
C THR A 32 10.80 1.68 -4.82
N LEU A 33 9.60 1.42 -5.33
CA LEU A 33 8.95 2.25 -6.34
C LEU A 33 8.66 3.65 -5.80
N ARG A 34 8.09 3.77 -4.58
CA ARG A 34 7.86 5.08 -3.98
C ARG A 34 9.14 5.90 -3.85
N GLN A 35 10.24 5.27 -3.44
CA GLN A 35 11.52 5.95 -3.22
C GLN A 35 12.24 6.32 -4.51
N LYS A 36 12.16 5.47 -5.55
CA LYS A 36 12.97 5.63 -6.77
C LYS A 36 12.21 6.25 -7.93
N ALA A 37 10.90 6.03 -8.02
CA ALA A 37 10.10 6.42 -9.16
C ALA A 37 9.32 7.72 -8.94
N PHE A 38 9.03 8.07 -7.68
CA PHE A 38 8.30 9.30 -7.33
C PHE A 38 9.24 10.31 -6.68
N ARG A 39 9.06 11.59 -7.02
CA ARG A 39 9.84 12.71 -6.46
C ARG A 39 9.05 14.02 -6.51
N ALA A 40 9.52 15.03 -5.81
CA ALA A 40 8.96 16.38 -5.93
C ALA A 40 9.53 17.07 -7.19
N GLY A 41 8.68 17.74 -7.96
CA GLY A 41 9.08 18.52 -9.13
C GLY A 41 8.25 18.24 -10.37
N TRP A 42 8.70 18.77 -11.51
CA TRP A 42 8.01 18.64 -12.80
C TRP A 42 8.02 17.21 -13.37
N ASP A 43 8.98 16.41 -12.96
CA ASP A 43 9.16 15.01 -13.31
C ASP A 43 8.79 14.08 -12.13
N ALA A 44 7.72 14.40 -11.43
CA ALA A 44 7.29 13.76 -10.19
C ALA A 44 6.89 12.28 -10.36
N TYR A 45 6.51 11.88 -11.56
CA TYR A 45 5.96 10.55 -11.84
C TYR A 45 6.84 9.75 -12.81
N PRO A 46 6.83 8.41 -12.70
CA PRO A 46 7.53 7.53 -13.64
C PRO A 46 6.73 7.33 -14.94
N GLY A 47 6.69 8.34 -15.80
CA GLY A 47 5.86 8.36 -17.01
C GLY A 47 4.61 9.20 -16.89
N ASP A 48 3.60 8.93 -17.71
CA ASP A 48 2.34 9.67 -17.68
C ASP A 48 1.57 9.44 -16.39
N GLU A 49 0.96 10.50 -15.89
CA GLU A 49 0.21 10.48 -14.62
C GLU A 49 -1.13 9.74 -14.74
N ASP A 50 -1.65 9.61 -15.97
CA ASP A 50 -2.86 8.86 -16.33
C ASP A 50 -4.13 9.34 -15.60
N ASN A 51 -4.39 10.63 -15.66
CA ASN A 51 -5.60 11.26 -15.13
C ASN A 51 -5.85 11.02 -13.63
N GLY A 52 -4.81 11.06 -12.82
CA GLY A 52 -4.89 10.86 -11.38
C GLY A 52 -4.58 9.44 -10.90
N SER A 53 -4.27 8.51 -11.81
CA SER A 53 -4.00 7.12 -11.46
C SER A 53 -2.74 6.97 -10.61
N LEU A 54 -1.62 7.58 -11.01
CA LEU A 54 -0.36 7.49 -10.27
C LEU A 54 -0.40 8.27 -8.95
N SER A 55 -1.07 9.42 -8.93
CA SER A 55 -1.30 10.18 -7.69
C SER A 55 -2.11 9.35 -6.69
N ALA A 56 -3.19 8.75 -7.16
CA ALA A 56 -4.04 7.87 -6.35
C ALA A 56 -3.24 6.65 -5.86
N TRP A 57 -2.44 6.02 -6.73
CA TRP A 57 -1.57 4.91 -6.36
C TRP A 57 -0.60 5.29 -5.23
N TYR A 58 0.04 6.46 -5.36
CA TYR A 58 0.97 6.93 -4.34
C TYR A 58 0.29 7.11 -2.98
N VAL A 59 -0.88 7.75 -2.96
CA VAL A 59 -1.67 7.97 -1.74
C VAL A 59 -2.09 6.63 -1.13
N TRP A 60 -2.69 5.73 -1.91
CA TRP A 60 -3.09 4.41 -1.44
C TRP A 60 -1.91 3.60 -0.91
N SER A 61 -0.80 3.59 -1.65
CA SER A 61 0.40 2.87 -1.22
C SER A 61 0.99 3.47 0.06
N ALA A 62 0.90 4.79 0.27
CA ALA A 62 1.33 5.45 1.50
C ALA A 62 0.48 5.07 2.72
N LEU A 63 -0.80 4.74 2.50
CA LEU A 63 -1.67 4.16 3.54
C LEU A 63 -1.36 2.69 3.85
N GLY A 64 -0.59 2.01 2.98
CA GLY A 64 -0.35 0.58 3.07
C GLY A 64 -1.48 -0.29 2.52
N LEU A 65 -2.34 0.28 1.68
CA LEU A 65 -3.52 -0.37 1.11
C LEU A 65 -3.57 -0.14 -0.40
N TYR A 66 -4.18 -1.08 -1.15
CA TYR A 66 -4.47 -0.86 -2.56
C TYR A 66 -5.63 -1.73 -3.07
N PRO A 67 -6.60 -1.17 -3.80
CA PRO A 67 -7.68 -1.91 -4.43
C PRO A 67 -7.22 -2.54 -5.76
N THR A 68 -6.49 -3.65 -5.72
CA THR A 68 -5.91 -4.30 -6.91
C THR A 68 -6.94 -4.81 -7.91
N CYS A 69 -8.14 -5.10 -7.45
CA CYS A 69 -9.27 -5.54 -8.29
C CYS A 69 -10.46 -4.59 -8.10
N PRO A 70 -10.69 -3.63 -9.02
CA PRO A 70 -11.77 -2.64 -8.88
C PRO A 70 -13.18 -3.22 -8.74
N GLY A 71 -13.40 -4.44 -9.25
CA GLY A 71 -14.69 -5.14 -9.09
C GLY A 71 -14.87 -5.85 -7.75
N LYS A 72 -13.84 -5.88 -6.90
CA LYS A 72 -13.85 -6.53 -5.60
C LYS A 72 -13.75 -5.48 -4.50
N ALA A 73 -14.72 -5.42 -3.61
CA ALA A 73 -14.72 -4.47 -2.50
C ALA A 73 -13.73 -4.89 -1.40
N SER A 74 -12.44 -4.96 -1.74
CA SER A 74 -11.36 -5.33 -0.83
C SER A 74 -10.05 -4.65 -1.19
N TYR A 75 -9.15 -4.56 -0.21
CA TYR A 75 -7.82 -3.99 -0.33
C TYR A 75 -6.76 -5.03 -0.04
N ASP A 76 -5.74 -5.05 -0.87
CA ASP A 76 -4.50 -5.76 -0.60
C ASP A 76 -3.58 -4.90 0.26
N LEU A 77 -2.79 -5.57 1.12
CA LEU A 77 -1.84 -4.91 2.00
C LEU A 77 -0.54 -4.62 1.26
N GLY A 78 -0.06 -3.41 1.44
CA GLY A 78 1.27 -2.96 1.07
C GLY A 78 2.07 -2.57 2.31
N ILE A 79 3.04 -1.67 2.14
CA ILE A 79 3.84 -1.14 3.22
C ILE A 79 3.54 0.35 3.42
N PRO A 80 3.06 0.79 4.60
CA PRO A 80 2.79 2.20 4.88
C PRO A 80 4.04 3.07 4.76
N LEU A 81 3.86 4.36 4.50
CA LEU A 81 4.95 5.33 4.41
C LEU A 81 5.28 5.96 5.76
N PHE A 82 4.29 6.15 6.60
CA PHE A 82 4.38 6.92 7.85
C PHE A 82 4.22 6.03 9.07
N ASP A 83 4.79 6.46 10.19
CA ASP A 83 4.64 5.77 11.49
C ASP A 83 3.20 5.85 12.00
N HIS A 84 2.55 6.99 11.76
CA HIS A 84 1.16 7.20 12.15
C HIS A 84 0.44 8.09 11.15
N LEU A 85 -0.74 7.66 10.75
CA LEU A 85 -1.69 8.39 9.91
C LEU A 85 -3.07 8.34 10.53
N ARG A 86 -3.85 9.38 10.31
CA ARG A 86 -5.28 9.39 10.63
C ARG A 86 -6.08 9.71 9.39
N VAL A 87 -6.98 8.83 9.02
CA VAL A 87 -7.90 8.99 7.89
C VAL A 87 -9.28 9.33 8.39
N ASN A 88 -9.82 10.47 7.94
CA ASN A 88 -11.19 10.85 8.27
C ASN A 88 -12.16 10.07 7.36
N LEU A 89 -12.90 9.17 7.95
CA LEU A 89 -13.99 8.47 7.29
C LEU A 89 -15.26 9.31 7.44
N ALA A 90 -15.35 10.37 6.63
CA ALA A 90 -16.36 11.43 6.78
C ALA A 90 -17.81 10.91 6.76
N GLN A 91 -18.10 9.91 5.94
CA GLN A 91 -19.44 9.28 5.89
C GLN A 91 -19.78 8.56 7.18
N GLU A 92 -18.80 7.89 7.79
CA GLU A 92 -18.95 7.17 9.06
C GLU A 92 -18.75 8.08 10.29
N LYS A 93 -18.43 9.37 10.07
CA LYS A 93 -18.16 10.38 11.11
C LYS A 93 -17.12 9.94 12.13
N LYS A 94 -16.10 9.22 11.71
CA LYS A 94 -15.02 8.69 12.55
C LYS A 94 -13.66 8.78 11.91
N TRP A 95 -12.63 8.48 12.68
CA TRP A 95 -11.25 8.41 12.23
C TRP A 95 -10.77 6.97 12.27
N LEU A 96 -10.02 6.59 11.24
CA LEU A 96 -9.22 5.37 11.23
C LEU A 96 -7.77 5.75 11.55
N ASP A 97 -7.21 5.17 12.58
CA ASP A 97 -5.80 5.29 12.94
C ASP A 97 -5.00 4.20 12.25
N ILE A 98 -4.05 4.56 11.40
CA ILE A 98 -3.09 3.64 10.79
C ILE A 98 -1.75 3.83 11.48
N ARG A 99 -1.21 2.79 12.08
CA ARG A 99 0.05 2.82 12.81
C ARG A 99 1.03 1.81 12.23
N THR A 100 2.32 2.19 12.20
CA THR A 100 3.37 1.34 11.67
C THR A 100 4.50 1.27 12.69
N GLN A 101 4.73 0.08 13.21
CA GLN A 101 5.85 -0.19 14.11
C GLN A 101 7.08 -0.59 13.30
N GLN A 102 8.27 -0.23 13.81
CA GLN A 102 9.57 -0.54 13.19
C GLN A 102 9.72 0.03 11.78
N ASN A 103 9.16 1.21 11.51
CA ASN A 103 9.22 1.86 10.20
C ASN A 103 10.60 2.52 9.97
N HIS A 104 11.62 1.72 9.76
CA HIS A 104 12.98 2.15 9.50
C HIS A 104 13.36 1.96 8.03
N GLU A 105 14.43 2.63 7.58
CA GLU A 105 14.87 2.61 6.20
C GLU A 105 15.09 1.18 5.68
N HIS A 106 15.71 0.32 6.50
CA HIS A 106 16.07 -1.06 6.13
C HIS A 106 14.96 -2.09 6.35
N PHE A 107 13.80 -1.68 6.86
CA PHE A 107 12.66 -2.57 7.07
C PHE A 107 11.76 -2.52 5.84
N HIS A 108 11.77 -3.59 5.05
CA HIS A 108 11.14 -3.66 3.74
C HIS A 108 9.95 -4.60 3.67
N PHE A 109 9.71 -5.38 4.72
CA PHE A 109 8.70 -6.42 4.74
C PHE A 109 7.64 -6.13 5.79
N VAL A 110 6.39 -6.40 5.46
CA VAL A 110 5.30 -6.42 6.45
C VAL A 110 5.35 -7.78 7.12
N GLN A 111 5.60 -7.80 8.41
CA GLN A 111 5.61 -9.00 9.23
C GLN A 111 4.18 -9.44 9.54
N ASP A 112 3.37 -8.53 10.03
CA ASP A 112 1.97 -8.74 10.35
C ASP A 112 1.16 -7.45 10.17
N CYS A 113 -0.15 -7.60 10.07
CA CYS A 113 -1.10 -6.50 10.00
C CYS A 113 -2.35 -6.86 10.79
N HIS A 114 -2.80 -5.96 11.66
CA HIS A 114 -3.96 -6.16 12.51
C HIS A 114 -5.00 -5.07 12.28
N LEU A 115 -6.25 -5.47 12.03
CA LEU A 115 -7.41 -4.60 11.97
C LEU A 115 -8.18 -4.75 13.28
N ASP A 116 -8.23 -3.68 14.10
CA ASP A 116 -8.78 -3.70 15.45
C ASP A 116 -8.28 -4.87 16.31
N GLY A 117 -6.97 -5.17 16.20
CA GLY A 117 -6.30 -6.24 16.93
C GLY A 117 -6.44 -7.65 16.34
N LYS A 118 -7.18 -7.83 15.24
CA LYS A 118 -7.32 -9.10 14.54
C LYS A 118 -6.38 -9.14 13.35
N GLU A 119 -5.54 -10.17 13.26
CA GLU A 119 -4.64 -10.38 12.14
C GLU A 119 -5.40 -10.54 10.82
N VAL A 120 -4.95 -9.84 9.78
CA VAL A 120 -5.55 -9.84 8.45
C VAL A 120 -4.50 -9.94 7.35
N GLN A 121 -4.88 -10.57 6.25
CA GLN A 121 -4.06 -10.67 5.03
C GLN A 121 -4.58 -9.79 3.90
N SER A 122 -5.86 -9.44 3.94
CA SER A 122 -6.53 -8.46 3.09
C SER A 122 -7.69 -7.88 3.87
N ILE A 123 -8.22 -6.74 3.45
CA ILE A 123 -9.25 -6.03 4.21
C ILE A 123 -10.47 -5.80 3.32
N GLY A 124 -11.64 -6.25 3.76
CA GLY A 124 -12.91 -5.91 3.14
C GLY A 124 -13.23 -4.42 3.29
N HIS A 125 -13.88 -3.81 2.30
CA HIS A 125 -14.23 -2.39 2.35
C HIS A 125 -15.09 -2.04 3.57
N GLN A 126 -16.09 -2.84 3.86
CA GLN A 126 -16.97 -2.63 5.02
C GLN A 126 -16.23 -2.84 6.35
N ASP A 127 -15.30 -3.80 6.40
CA ASP A 127 -14.48 -4.02 7.59
C ASP A 127 -13.58 -2.80 7.87
N LEU A 128 -12.97 -2.24 6.81
CA LEU A 128 -12.16 -1.03 6.92
C LEU A 128 -13.00 0.17 7.38
N LEU A 129 -14.21 0.35 6.82
CA LEU A 129 -15.11 1.42 7.21
C LEU A 129 -15.57 1.28 8.67
N ASN A 130 -15.68 0.07 9.19
CA ASN A 130 -16.09 -0.20 10.57
C ASN A 130 -14.92 -0.14 11.55
N ALA A 131 -13.68 -0.26 11.11
CA ALA A 131 -12.50 -0.31 11.96
C ALA A 131 -12.17 1.05 12.60
N GLN A 132 -11.44 1.00 13.72
CA GLN A 132 -10.85 2.15 14.41
C GLN A 132 -9.34 2.19 14.24
N SER A 133 -8.69 1.02 14.16
CA SER A 133 -7.23 0.93 14.00
C SER A 133 -6.81 -0.08 12.94
N LEU A 134 -5.70 0.25 12.28
CA LEU A 134 -4.98 -0.63 11.37
C LEU A 134 -3.50 -0.54 11.75
N ASP A 135 -2.98 -1.63 12.30
CA ASP A 135 -1.66 -1.67 12.89
C ASP A 135 -0.75 -2.60 12.07
N PHE A 136 0.36 -2.06 11.56
CA PHE A 136 1.38 -2.78 10.80
C PHE A 136 2.63 -2.96 11.65
N THR A 137 3.24 -4.14 11.57
CA THR A 137 4.59 -4.40 12.08
C THR A 137 5.51 -4.69 10.90
N LEU A 138 6.63 -3.96 10.80
CA LEU A 138 7.61 -4.17 9.74
C LEU A 138 8.78 -5.02 10.20
N SER A 139 9.45 -5.66 9.24
CA SER A 139 10.61 -6.50 9.45
C SER A 139 11.69 -6.22 8.40
N TRP A 140 12.96 -6.48 8.75
CA TRP A 140 14.07 -6.45 7.82
C TRP A 140 14.25 -7.80 7.09
N LEU A 141 13.69 -8.90 7.64
CA LEU A 141 13.67 -10.22 7.02
C LEU A 141 12.27 -10.52 6.43
N PRO A 142 12.20 -11.18 5.28
CA PRO A 142 10.94 -11.69 4.76
C PRO A 142 10.39 -12.79 5.67
N ASN A 143 9.07 -12.82 5.83
CA ASN A 143 8.39 -13.96 6.45
C ASN A 143 8.48 -15.19 5.51
N HIS A 144 8.65 -16.35 6.09
CA HIS A 144 8.67 -17.63 5.38
C HIS A 144 7.25 -18.14 5.12
#